data_91e626947fe06fedaa5f86544a561395
#
_entry.id   91e626947fe06fedaa5f86544a561395
#
_cell.length_a   1.000
_cell.length_b   1.000
_cell.length_c   1.000
_cell.angle_alpha   90.00
_cell.angle_beta   90.00
_cell.angle_gamma   90.00
#
_symmetry.space_group_name_H-M   'P 1'
#
loop_
_entity.id
_entity.type
_entity.pdbx_description
1 polymer ?
#
loop_
_entity_poly.entity_id
_entity_poly.type
_entity_poly.pdbx_seq_one_letter_code
_entity_poly.pdbx_strand_id
1 'polypeptide(L)'
;VKLTRTVVLGALALLGAVIGLVGCAKDPRLGYAATSTYDSSVSSISVPIFRNLTATPGMEQLLTDSVIKQIQGNTPMRVVQSGQAASTLSGVITDVRMRRISSNNVTGLVQELAVQITVDFEWRDNRSGEVIKARRNFSAADSFVPSRPSGETLELGENAAAQRLARDLVNELRGAW
;
A
#
# COMPACT_ATOMS: atom_id res chain seq x y z
N VAL A 1 36.20 -27.33 -56.22
CA VAL A 1 35.29 -27.97 -55.25
C VAL A 1 35.56 -27.57 -53.82
N LYS A 2 36.79 -27.22 -53.40
CA LYS A 2 37.07 -26.76 -51.99
C LYS A 2 36.68 -25.32 -51.75
N LEU A 3 36.77 -24.44 -52.76
CA LEU A 3 36.46 -22.98 -52.57
C LEU A 3 34.98 -22.71 -52.38
N THR A 4 34.11 -23.46 -53.05
CA THR A 4 32.64 -23.32 -52.93
C THR A 4 32.13 -23.79 -51.56
N ARG A 5 32.78 -24.79 -50.92
CA ARG A 5 32.40 -25.25 -49.57
C ARG A 5 32.72 -24.22 -48.46
N THR A 6 33.85 -23.52 -48.57
CA THR A 6 34.24 -22.48 -47.58
C THR A 6 33.36 -21.24 -47.69
N VAL A 7 32.95 -20.85 -48.90
CA VAL A 7 32.05 -19.71 -49.10
C VAL A 7 30.64 -20.02 -48.55
N VAL A 8 30.14 -21.25 -48.76
CA VAL A 8 28.82 -21.66 -48.22
C VAL A 8 28.81 -21.76 -46.71
N LEU A 9 29.87 -22.27 -46.08
CA LEU A 9 30.01 -22.32 -44.63
C LEU A 9 30.12 -20.92 -44.01
N GLY A 10 30.82 -19.99 -44.65
CA GLY A 10 30.90 -18.60 -44.23
C GLY A 10 29.55 -17.87 -44.30
N ALA A 11 28.78 -18.10 -45.39
CA ALA A 11 27.45 -17.52 -45.55
C ALA A 11 26.43 -18.05 -44.52
N LEU A 12 26.52 -19.37 -44.19
CA LEU A 12 25.66 -19.96 -43.16
C LEU A 12 25.98 -19.42 -41.75
N ALA A 13 27.25 -19.19 -41.43
CA ALA A 13 27.67 -18.63 -40.16
C ALA A 13 27.24 -17.16 -39.98
N LEU A 14 27.31 -16.35 -41.07
CA LEU A 14 26.82 -14.97 -41.04
C LEU A 14 25.29 -14.92 -40.89
N LEU A 15 24.56 -15.81 -41.55
CA LEU A 15 23.09 -15.87 -41.42
C LEU A 15 22.65 -16.28 -40.02
N GLY A 16 23.37 -17.17 -39.35
CA GLY A 16 23.14 -17.57 -37.96
C GLY A 16 23.39 -16.45 -36.96
N ALA A 17 24.38 -15.59 -37.21
CA ALA A 17 24.70 -14.43 -36.34
C ALA A 17 23.66 -13.31 -36.43
N VAL A 18 22.99 -13.13 -37.57
CA VAL A 18 21.93 -12.13 -37.77
C VAL A 18 20.63 -12.55 -37.09
N ILE A 19 20.32 -13.84 -37.02
CA ILE A 19 19.10 -14.35 -36.36
C ILE A 19 19.22 -14.28 -34.83
N GLY A 20 20.44 -14.33 -34.27
CA GLY A 20 20.68 -14.21 -32.83
C GLY A 20 20.46 -12.80 -32.25
N LEU A 21 20.40 -11.77 -33.09
CA LEU A 21 20.22 -10.36 -32.64
C LEU A 21 18.76 -9.89 -32.60
N VAL A 22 17.80 -10.71 -33.04
CA VAL A 22 16.36 -10.38 -32.97
C VAL A 22 15.69 -10.89 -31.70
N GLY A 23 16.48 -11.51 -30.79
CA GLY A 23 15.99 -11.95 -29.49
C GLY A 23 15.92 -10.83 -28.49
N CYS A 24 14.70 -10.50 -27.98
CA CYS A 24 14.41 -9.69 -26.81
C CYS A 24 14.43 -8.16 -26.94
N ALA A 25 13.93 -7.61 -28.02
CA ALA A 25 13.39 -6.25 -27.94
C ALA A 25 11.86 -6.32 -27.81
N LYS A 26 11.34 -6.75 -26.66
CA LYS A 26 10.03 -6.28 -26.24
C LYS A 26 10.15 -4.76 -26.11
N ASP A 27 9.24 -4.06 -26.77
CA ASP A 27 9.18 -2.63 -26.93
C ASP A 27 9.75 -1.86 -25.72
N PRO A 28 10.85 -1.09 -25.84
CA PRO A 28 11.41 -0.35 -24.73
C PRO A 28 10.47 0.75 -24.20
N ARG A 29 9.35 1.02 -24.88
CA ARG A 29 8.27 1.90 -24.40
C ARG A 29 7.36 1.22 -23.39
N LEU A 30 7.41 -0.12 -23.31
CA LEU A 30 6.72 -0.92 -22.30
C LEU A 30 7.68 -1.23 -21.15
N GLY A 31 8.33 -0.23 -20.59
CA GLY A 31 9.26 -0.38 -19.47
C GLY A 31 8.70 -1.26 -18.35
N TYR A 32 9.53 -1.69 -17.41
CA TYR A 32 9.21 -2.57 -16.28
C TYR A 32 8.03 -2.14 -15.40
N ALA A 33 7.38 -1.01 -15.69
CA ALA A 33 6.25 -0.43 -14.97
C ALA A 33 4.96 -0.34 -15.80
N ALA A 34 4.84 -1.03 -16.90
CA ALA A 34 3.76 -0.80 -17.85
C ALA A 34 2.40 -1.38 -17.48
N THR A 35 2.31 -2.21 -16.47
CA THR A 35 1.02 -2.63 -15.91
C THR A 35 0.83 -1.97 -14.55
N SER A 36 -0.01 -0.93 -14.52
CA SER A 36 -0.56 -0.42 -13.26
C SER A 36 -1.19 -1.60 -12.52
N THR A 37 -0.79 -1.81 -11.27
CA THR A 37 -1.42 -2.81 -10.39
C THR A 37 -2.83 -2.38 -9.97
N TYR A 38 -3.30 -1.22 -10.43
CA TYR A 38 -4.64 -0.70 -10.18
C TYR A 38 -5.51 -0.84 -11.43
N ASP A 39 -6.73 -1.30 -11.24
CA ASP A 39 -7.73 -1.30 -12.31
C ASP A 39 -8.01 0.15 -12.75
N SER A 40 -7.81 0.42 -14.03
CA SER A 40 -8.07 1.72 -14.63
C SER A 40 -9.56 2.09 -14.65
N SER A 41 -10.46 1.16 -14.35
CA SER A 41 -11.90 1.42 -14.26
C SER A 41 -12.26 2.30 -13.06
N VAL A 42 -11.44 2.27 -11.99
CA VAL A 42 -11.64 3.07 -10.78
C VAL A 42 -10.65 4.24 -10.75
N SER A 43 -11.02 5.35 -11.36
CA SER A 43 -10.17 6.55 -11.48
C SER A 43 -10.28 7.52 -10.31
N SER A 44 -11.32 7.40 -9.49
CA SER A 44 -11.55 8.29 -8.35
C SER A 44 -12.17 7.57 -7.16
N ILE A 45 -11.82 8.04 -5.97
CA ILE A 45 -12.24 7.46 -4.70
C ILE A 45 -12.68 8.56 -3.74
N SER A 46 -13.74 8.32 -2.99
CA SER A 46 -14.09 9.12 -1.81
C SER A 46 -13.76 8.36 -0.54
N VAL A 47 -13.25 9.09 0.44
CA VAL A 47 -12.91 8.55 1.75
C VAL A 47 -13.65 9.41 2.80
N PRO A 48 -14.89 9.06 3.17
CA PRO A 48 -15.57 9.70 4.29
C PRO A 48 -14.81 9.43 5.58
N ILE A 49 -14.99 10.30 6.58
CA ILE A 49 -14.37 10.14 7.89
C ILE A 49 -14.71 8.75 8.43
N PHE A 50 -13.70 8.01 8.87
CA PHE A 50 -13.86 6.70 9.50
C PHE A 50 -14.69 6.86 10.78
N ARG A 51 -15.64 5.95 10.98
CA ARG A 51 -16.40 5.94 12.22
C ARG A 51 -15.54 5.39 13.36
N ASN A 52 -15.52 6.05 14.49
CA ASN A 52 -14.76 5.63 15.67
C ASN A 52 -15.71 5.03 16.72
N LEU A 53 -15.49 3.78 17.10
CA LEU A 53 -16.21 3.08 18.17
C LEU A 53 -15.37 2.96 19.44
N THR A 54 -14.19 3.58 19.47
CA THR A 54 -13.25 3.48 20.59
C THR A 54 -13.35 4.70 21.51
N ALA A 55 -12.71 4.62 22.66
CA ALA A 55 -12.63 5.73 23.62
C ALA A 55 -11.48 6.71 23.31
N THR A 56 -10.79 6.57 22.15
CA THR A 56 -9.68 7.45 21.74
C THR A 56 -10.19 8.48 20.74
N PRO A 57 -10.56 9.69 21.18
CA PRO A 57 -11.09 10.72 20.29
C PRO A 57 -10.02 11.26 19.35
N GLY A 58 -10.42 11.69 18.14
CA GLY A 58 -9.52 12.22 17.11
C GLY A 58 -8.84 11.17 16.25
N MET A 59 -8.87 9.88 16.63
CA MET A 59 -8.29 8.80 15.86
C MET A 59 -8.96 8.65 14.50
N GLU A 60 -10.26 8.93 14.40
CA GLU A 60 -11.04 8.92 13.16
C GLU A 60 -10.50 9.89 12.13
N GLN A 61 -10.16 11.10 12.57
CA GLN A 61 -9.61 12.13 11.69
C GLN A 61 -8.16 11.81 11.31
N LEU A 62 -7.36 11.44 12.30
CA LEU A 62 -5.96 11.07 12.10
C LEU A 62 -5.80 9.93 11.08
N LEU A 63 -6.59 8.86 11.21
CA LEU A 63 -6.56 7.74 10.29
C LEU A 63 -7.08 8.11 8.91
N THR A 64 -8.19 8.84 8.83
CA THR A 64 -8.76 9.27 7.54
C THR A 64 -7.78 10.12 6.75
N ASP A 65 -7.15 11.12 7.39
CA ASP A 65 -6.15 11.97 6.76
C ASP A 65 -4.92 11.17 6.31
N SER A 66 -4.50 10.20 7.13
CA SER A 66 -3.39 9.31 6.78
C SER A 66 -3.71 8.44 5.56
N VAL A 67 -4.92 7.89 5.48
CA VAL A 67 -5.39 7.10 4.32
C VAL A 67 -5.48 7.97 3.07
N ILE A 68 -6.04 9.16 3.16
CA ILE A 68 -6.13 10.11 2.04
C ILE A 68 -4.73 10.43 1.50
N LYS A 69 -3.77 10.76 2.37
CA LYS A 69 -2.39 11.05 1.99
C LYS A 69 -1.72 9.85 1.32
N GLN A 70 -1.95 8.64 1.83
CA GLN A 70 -1.40 7.42 1.23
C GLN A 70 -1.99 7.13 -0.14
N ILE A 71 -3.30 7.32 -0.35
CA ILE A 71 -3.95 7.16 -1.65
C ILE A 71 -3.37 8.17 -2.65
N GLN A 72 -3.30 9.46 -2.28
CA GLN A 72 -2.80 10.51 -3.15
C GLN A 72 -1.33 10.35 -3.53
N GLY A 73 -0.51 9.86 -2.61
CA GLY A 73 0.93 9.69 -2.82
C GLY A 73 1.33 8.39 -3.53
N ASN A 74 0.53 7.34 -3.39
CA ASN A 74 0.95 5.98 -3.79
C ASN A 74 0.00 5.30 -4.79
N THR A 75 -1.07 5.98 -5.22
CA THR A 75 -2.02 5.43 -6.19
C THR A 75 -2.32 6.45 -7.30
N PRO A 76 -2.75 6.01 -8.49
CA PRO A 76 -3.20 6.90 -9.54
C PRO A 76 -4.62 7.45 -9.30
N MET A 77 -5.31 7.02 -8.24
CA MET A 77 -6.68 7.43 -7.94
C MET A 77 -6.74 8.86 -7.41
N ARG A 78 -7.71 9.64 -7.90
CA ARG A 78 -7.97 10.98 -7.38
C ARG A 78 -8.94 10.89 -6.21
N VAL A 79 -8.56 11.47 -5.07
CA VAL A 79 -9.47 11.62 -3.94
C VAL A 79 -10.42 12.80 -4.23
N VAL A 80 -11.72 12.54 -4.21
CA VAL A 80 -12.79 13.52 -4.46
C VAL A 80 -13.88 13.42 -3.40
N GLN A 81 -14.75 14.41 -3.34
CA GLN A 81 -15.85 14.42 -2.38
C GLN A 81 -16.87 13.30 -2.66
N SER A 82 -17.55 12.86 -1.61
CA SER A 82 -18.66 11.89 -1.71
C SER A 82 -19.70 12.38 -2.71
N GLY A 83 -20.22 11.47 -3.55
CA GLY A 83 -21.17 11.77 -4.61
C GLY A 83 -20.56 12.07 -5.98
N GLN A 84 -19.26 12.35 -6.07
CA GLN A 84 -18.54 12.56 -7.34
C GLN A 84 -17.51 11.47 -7.64
N ALA A 85 -17.31 10.56 -6.71
CA ALA A 85 -16.33 9.49 -6.81
C ALA A 85 -16.87 8.27 -7.54
N ALA A 86 -16.02 7.60 -8.32
CA ALA A 86 -16.32 6.30 -8.92
C ALA A 86 -16.42 5.20 -7.86
N SER A 87 -15.72 5.34 -6.75
CA SER A 87 -15.73 4.38 -5.64
C SER A 87 -15.70 5.07 -4.28
N THR A 88 -16.06 4.33 -3.23
CA THR A 88 -16.03 4.81 -1.84
C THR A 88 -15.32 3.80 -0.96
N LEU A 89 -14.35 4.29 -0.20
CA LEU A 89 -13.67 3.56 0.87
C LEU A 89 -14.22 4.02 2.21
N SER A 90 -14.96 3.19 2.89
CA SER A 90 -15.51 3.46 4.23
C SER A 90 -14.92 2.51 5.26
N GLY A 91 -14.85 2.94 6.52
CA GLY A 91 -14.33 2.11 7.59
C GLY A 91 -14.81 2.50 8.97
N VAL A 92 -14.57 1.58 9.90
CA VAL A 92 -14.92 1.71 11.31
C VAL A 92 -13.70 1.31 12.14
N ILE A 93 -13.25 2.19 13.01
CA ILE A 93 -12.21 1.88 14.00
C ILE A 93 -12.90 1.12 15.14
N THR A 94 -12.54 -0.14 15.30
CA THR A 94 -13.16 -1.06 16.25
C THR A 94 -12.38 -1.16 17.55
N ASP A 95 -11.06 -0.91 17.49
CA ASP A 95 -10.22 -1.02 18.67
C ASP A 95 -8.92 -0.19 18.54
N VAL A 96 -8.50 0.41 19.65
CA VAL A 96 -7.19 1.07 19.80
C VAL A 96 -6.59 0.60 21.12
N ARG A 97 -5.44 -0.07 21.05
CA ARG A 97 -4.79 -0.64 22.24
C ARG A 97 -3.34 -0.22 22.33
N MET A 98 -2.91 -0.01 23.56
CA MET A 98 -1.51 0.16 23.88
C MET A 98 -0.97 -1.13 24.49
N ARG A 99 0.17 -1.60 23.99
CA ARG A 99 0.85 -2.82 24.49
C ARG A 99 2.28 -2.50 24.88
N ARG A 100 2.71 -3.08 25.99
CA ARG A 100 4.12 -3.07 26.38
C ARG A 100 4.89 -4.06 25.52
N ILE A 101 5.95 -3.58 24.86
CA ILE A 101 6.86 -4.41 24.08
C ILE A 101 8.04 -4.83 24.92
N SER A 102 8.66 -3.89 25.64
CA SER A 102 9.81 -4.18 26.49
C SER A 102 9.80 -3.39 27.79
N SER A 103 10.45 -3.94 28.81
CA SER A 103 10.72 -3.28 30.08
C SER A 103 12.13 -3.63 30.54
N ASN A 104 12.73 -2.72 31.30
CA ASN A 104 14.02 -2.97 31.93
C ASN A 104 13.84 -3.98 33.08
N ASN A 105 14.54 -5.11 33.02
CA ASN A 105 14.42 -6.21 34.01
C ASN A 105 14.91 -5.84 35.41
N VAL A 106 15.74 -4.79 35.52
CA VAL A 106 16.31 -4.34 36.81
C VAL A 106 15.46 -3.30 37.47
N THR A 107 14.95 -2.33 36.69
CA THR A 107 14.20 -1.19 37.22
C THR A 107 12.68 -1.32 37.06
N GLY A 108 12.22 -2.26 36.25
CA GLY A 108 10.80 -2.44 35.87
C GLY A 108 10.25 -1.31 34.98
N LEU A 109 11.07 -0.34 34.59
CA LEU A 109 10.63 0.77 33.74
C LEU A 109 10.29 0.28 32.33
N VAL A 110 9.17 0.80 31.80
CA VAL A 110 8.74 0.55 30.43
C VAL A 110 9.72 1.24 29.49
N GLN A 111 10.32 0.45 28.58
CA GLN A 111 11.26 0.97 27.59
C GLN A 111 10.59 1.21 26.25
N GLU A 112 9.66 0.37 25.88
CA GLU A 112 8.99 0.43 24.57
C GLU A 112 7.52 0.07 24.70
N LEU A 113 6.66 0.89 24.11
CA LEU A 113 5.22 0.69 23.97
C LEU A 113 4.85 0.62 22.48
N ALA A 114 3.82 -0.15 22.15
CA ALA A 114 3.21 -0.13 20.82
C ALA A 114 1.75 0.31 20.91
N VAL A 115 1.34 1.15 19.96
CA VAL A 115 -0.07 1.44 19.70
C VAL A 115 -0.52 0.55 18.56
N GLN A 116 -1.58 -0.22 18.78
CA GLN A 116 -2.24 -1.03 17.77
C GLN A 116 -3.62 -0.45 17.48
N ILE A 117 -3.92 -0.23 16.19
CA ILE A 117 -5.23 0.23 15.71
C ILE A 117 -5.84 -0.90 14.89
N THR A 118 -7.12 -1.19 15.14
CA THR A 118 -7.89 -2.21 14.41
C THR A 118 -9.09 -1.58 13.75
N VAL A 119 -9.32 -1.91 12.46
CA VAL A 119 -10.41 -1.37 11.66
C VAL A 119 -11.14 -2.47 10.90
N ASP A 120 -12.41 -2.24 10.65
CA ASP A 120 -13.16 -2.89 9.60
C ASP A 120 -13.30 -1.91 8.45
N PHE A 121 -13.02 -2.30 7.22
CA PHE A 121 -13.17 -1.42 6.07
C PHE A 121 -13.84 -2.13 4.88
N GLU A 122 -14.46 -1.32 4.04
CA GLU A 122 -15.10 -1.74 2.81
C GLU A 122 -14.82 -0.73 1.70
N TRP A 123 -14.39 -1.22 0.55
CA TRP A 123 -14.22 -0.46 -0.67
C TRP A 123 -15.26 -0.91 -1.69
N ARG A 124 -16.09 0.02 -2.15
CA ARG A 124 -17.26 -0.24 -2.99
C ARG A 124 -17.21 0.59 -4.26
N ASP A 125 -17.57 -0.01 -5.38
CA ASP A 125 -17.85 0.71 -6.63
C ASP A 125 -19.21 1.41 -6.50
N ASN A 126 -19.23 2.73 -6.77
CA ASN A 126 -20.45 3.53 -6.61
C ASN A 126 -21.43 3.39 -7.77
N ARG A 127 -20.99 2.87 -8.93
CA ARG A 127 -21.82 2.66 -10.10
C ARG A 127 -22.58 1.35 -10.03
N SER A 128 -21.91 0.27 -9.72
CA SER A 128 -22.51 -1.07 -9.61
C SER A 128 -23.07 -1.35 -8.22
N GLY A 129 -22.56 -0.67 -7.18
CA GLY A 129 -22.82 -1.00 -5.79
C GLY A 129 -22.06 -2.23 -5.29
N GLU A 130 -21.19 -2.80 -6.12
CA GLU A 130 -20.42 -3.99 -5.79
C GLU A 130 -19.31 -3.67 -4.78
N VAL A 131 -19.07 -4.59 -3.85
CA VAL A 131 -17.94 -4.52 -2.91
C VAL A 131 -16.70 -5.06 -3.60
N ILE A 132 -15.77 -4.16 -3.93
CA ILE A 132 -14.48 -4.50 -4.54
C ILE A 132 -13.60 -5.21 -3.53
N LYS A 133 -13.56 -4.69 -2.30
CA LYS A 133 -12.75 -5.24 -1.21
C LYS A 133 -13.39 -4.94 0.14
N ALA A 134 -13.38 -5.91 1.04
CA ALA A 134 -13.74 -5.71 2.44
C ALA A 134 -12.82 -6.54 3.34
N ARG A 135 -12.47 -6.00 4.49
CA ARG A 135 -11.71 -6.69 5.53
C ARG A 135 -12.26 -6.35 6.91
N ARG A 136 -12.30 -7.36 7.77
CA ARG A 136 -12.62 -7.20 9.19
C ARG A 136 -11.38 -7.46 10.02
N ASN A 137 -11.31 -6.82 11.18
CA ASN A 137 -10.20 -6.93 12.13
C ASN A 137 -8.83 -6.67 11.48
N PHE A 138 -8.79 -5.78 10.48
CA PHE A 138 -7.55 -5.37 9.86
C PHE A 138 -6.79 -4.47 10.82
N SER A 139 -5.54 -4.79 11.16
CA SER A 139 -4.83 -4.07 12.19
C SER A 139 -3.37 -3.84 11.83
N ALA A 140 -2.83 -2.73 12.31
CA ALA A 140 -1.40 -2.45 12.31
C ALA A 140 -0.99 -1.88 13.66
N ALA A 141 0.29 -2.00 13.97
CA ALA A 141 0.86 -1.46 15.20
C ALA A 141 2.20 -0.80 14.88
N ASP A 142 2.50 0.27 15.61
CA ASP A 142 3.83 0.87 15.62
C ASP A 142 4.27 1.18 17.04
N SER A 143 5.59 1.21 17.27
CA SER A 143 6.14 1.37 18.61
C SER A 143 6.73 2.76 18.83
N PHE A 144 6.77 3.16 20.10
CA PHE A 144 7.41 4.40 20.54
C PHE A 144 8.11 4.18 21.89
N VAL A 145 9.10 5.02 22.18
CA VAL A 145 9.94 4.92 23.36
C VAL A 145 9.66 6.10 24.30
N PRO A 146 8.78 5.93 25.31
CA PRO A 146 8.41 7.01 26.22
C PRO A 146 9.51 7.39 27.22
N SER A 147 10.50 6.50 27.42
CA SER A 147 11.57 6.71 28.36
C SER A 147 12.70 7.61 27.82
N ARG A 148 13.36 8.32 28.72
CA ARG A 148 14.54 9.12 28.34
C ARG A 148 15.70 8.20 27.85
N PRO A 149 16.53 8.65 26.88
CA PRO A 149 16.60 10.03 26.36
C PRO A 149 15.58 10.39 25.29
N SER A 150 14.89 9.44 24.64
CA SER A 150 13.96 9.72 23.52
C SER A 150 12.76 10.54 23.96
N GLY A 151 12.08 10.12 25.02
CA GLY A 151 10.93 10.84 25.57
C GLY A 151 9.78 11.01 24.59
N GLU A 152 9.54 10.01 23.73
CA GLU A 152 8.50 10.05 22.71
C GLU A 152 7.10 10.07 23.34
N THR A 153 6.21 10.88 22.77
CA THR A 153 4.84 11.02 23.27
C THR A 153 3.93 9.93 22.74
N LEU A 154 2.83 9.68 23.46
CA LEU A 154 1.77 8.77 22.97
C LEU A 154 1.24 9.21 21.59
N GLU A 155 1.06 10.52 21.41
CA GLU A 155 0.59 11.10 20.13
C GLU A 155 1.51 10.74 18.96
N LEU A 156 2.84 10.70 19.18
CA LEU A 156 3.77 10.25 18.17
C LEU A 156 3.53 8.77 17.80
N GLY A 157 3.32 7.91 18.81
CA GLY A 157 3.00 6.51 18.61
C GLY A 157 1.67 6.29 17.88
N GLU A 158 0.64 7.06 18.21
CA GLU A 158 -0.67 7.04 17.54
C GLU A 158 -0.56 7.46 16.08
N ASN A 159 0.19 8.53 15.80
CA ASN A 159 0.47 8.99 14.43
C ASN A 159 1.22 7.94 13.62
N ALA A 160 2.25 7.33 14.19
CA ALA A 160 3.03 6.28 13.52
C ALA A 160 2.16 5.05 13.21
N ALA A 161 1.35 4.60 14.17
CA ALA A 161 0.43 3.48 14.00
C ALA A 161 -0.64 3.77 12.92
N ALA A 162 -1.23 4.99 12.91
CA ALA A 162 -2.21 5.39 11.92
C ALA A 162 -1.61 5.44 10.50
N GLN A 163 -0.40 5.99 10.35
CA GLN A 163 0.31 6.03 9.06
C GLN A 163 0.66 4.62 8.57
N ARG A 164 1.06 3.73 9.47
CA ARG A 164 1.34 2.33 9.13
C ARG A 164 0.08 1.62 8.67
N LEU A 165 -1.00 1.73 9.44
CA LEU A 165 -2.29 1.14 9.09
C LEU A 165 -2.81 1.66 7.74
N ALA A 166 -2.70 2.98 7.50
CA ALA A 166 -3.10 3.59 6.24
C ALA A 166 -2.29 3.03 5.05
N ARG A 167 -0.98 2.86 5.20
CA ARG A 167 -0.10 2.26 4.19
C ARG A 167 -0.49 0.83 3.90
N ASP A 168 -0.69 0.03 4.94
CA ASP A 168 -1.04 -1.39 4.81
C ASP A 168 -2.44 -1.54 4.19
N LEU A 169 -3.39 -0.68 4.56
CA LEU A 169 -4.73 -0.62 3.97
C LEU A 169 -4.67 -0.30 2.47
N VAL A 170 -3.93 0.74 2.08
CA VAL A 170 -3.79 1.12 0.66
C VAL A 170 -3.09 0.02 -0.15
N ASN A 171 -2.12 -0.68 0.43
CA ASN A 171 -1.50 -1.85 -0.20
C ASN A 171 -2.49 -3.00 -0.38
N GLU A 172 -3.40 -3.19 0.58
CA GLU A 172 -4.47 -4.20 0.49
C GLU A 172 -5.45 -3.89 -0.66
N LEU A 173 -5.68 -2.61 -0.97
CA LEU A 173 -6.50 -2.23 -2.13
C LEU A 173 -5.84 -2.65 -3.45
N ARG A 174 -4.50 -2.68 -3.54
CA ARG A 174 -3.77 -3.16 -4.73
C ARG A 174 -4.00 -4.65 -5.00
N GLY A 175 -4.13 -5.47 -3.96
CA GLY A 175 -4.34 -6.91 -4.09
C GLY A 175 -5.77 -7.31 -4.45
N ALA A 176 -6.64 -6.37 -4.78
CA ALA A 176 -8.04 -6.62 -5.13
C ALA A 176 -8.26 -6.90 -6.63
N TRP A 177 -7.17 -6.85 -7.45
CA TRP A 177 -7.18 -7.04 -8.91
C TRP A 177 -6.53 -8.35 -9.35
#